data_4a9f35f8e7a6526f57ea85ce3a1a9f21
#
_entry.id   4a9f35f8e7a6526f57ea85ce3a1a9f21
#
_cell.length_a   1.000
_cell.length_b   1.000
_cell.length_c   1.000
_cell.angle_alpha   90.00
_cell.angle_beta   90.00
_cell.angle_gamma   90.00
#
_symmetry.space_group_name_H-M   'P 1'
#
loop_
_entity.id
_entity.type
_entity.pdbx_description
1 polymer ?
#
loop_
_entity_poly.entity_id
_entity_poly.type
_entity_poly.pdbx_seq_one_letter_code
_entity_poly.pdbx_strand_id
1 'polypeptide(L)'
;RVVRHEVAHIRCADAATSDQSLIMLYDTDIGGYIRADTGDNVLAGSLGARGEVEMGADPDNFDRNLSPQSVEAVYRLAQRIPSLGIPNTLSGVADLWDVSDDWIPIYDCTDVSGFYVAIGTSGNQFKTAPAVGEMMAALINACEQGADHDQNPIRFQLARTGHEINLGFFSRNREPNPASSLSVLG
;
A
#
# COMPACT_ATOMS: atom_id res chain seq x y z
N ARG A 1 9.87 -5.42 -6.78
CA ARG A 1 10.67 -5.89 -5.63
C ARG A 1 9.76 -6.40 -4.53
N VAL A 2 10.29 -7.27 -3.67
CA VAL A 2 9.58 -7.73 -2.47
C VAL A 2 10.05 -6.90 -1.27
N VAL A 3 9.09 -6.46 -0.47
CA VAL A 3 9.35 -5.67 0.74
C VAL A 3 8.61 -6.31 1.90
N ARG A 4 9.34 -6.59 2.97
CA ARG A 4 8.74 -7.08 4.22
C ARG A 4 8.20 -5.89 5.00
N HIS A 5 6.95 -5.98 5.40
CA HIS A 5 6.25 -4.98 6.20
C HIS A 5 5.60 -5.59 7.44
N GLU A 6 5.50 -4.79 8.49
CA GLU A 6 5.02 -5.24 9.79
C GLU A 6 3.87 -4.38 10.28
N VAL A 7 2.89 -5.03 10.90
CA VAL A 7 1.75 -4.36 11.53
C VAL A 7 1.52 -4.96 12.91
N ALA A 8 1.55 -4.14 13.91
CA ALA A 8 1.24 -4.55 15.28
C ALA A 8 -0.26 -4.48 15.54
N HIS A 9 -0.77 -5.45 16.32
CA HIS A 9 -2.13 -5.49 16.82
C HIS A 9 -2.10 -5.09 18.30
N ILE A 10 -2.79 -4.01 18.64
CA ILE A 10 -2.88 -3.50 20.00
C ILE A 10 -4.33 -3.58 20.45
N ARG A 11 -4.57 -4.25 21.55
CA ARG A 11 -5.88 -4.23 22.18
C ARG A 11 -6.03 -2.95 23.00
N CYS A 12 -6.96 -2.09 22.61
CA CYS A 12 -7.34 -0.91 23.37
C CYS A 12 -8.47 -1.25 24.33
N ALA A 13 -8.21 -1.14 25.63
CA ALA A 13 -9.20 -1.45 26.66
C ALA A 13 -10.26 -0.34 26.83
N ASP A 14 -10.01 0.85 26.36
CA ASP A 14 -10.91 1.99 26.50
C ASP A 14 -11.78 2.21 25.25
N ALA A 15 -13.01 2.64 25.48
CA ALA A 15 -14.09 2.86 24.52
C ALA A 15 -13.77 3.82 23.33
N ALA A 16 -12.55 4.28 23.20
CA ALA A 16 -12.09 5.04 22.03
C ALA A 16 -12.09 4.20 20.73
N THR A 17 -12.24 2.89 20.84
CA THR A 17 -12.25 1.95 19.72
C THR A 17 -13.63 1.41 19.39
N SER A 18 -14.67 1.80 20.16
CA SER A 18 -16.03 1.42 19.77
C SER A 18 -16.35 2.03 18.41
N ASP A 19 -16.83 1.23 17.53
CA ASP A 19 -17.34 1.30 16.14
C ASP A 19 -17.52 2.69 15.47
N GLN A 20 -17.39 3.79 16.15
CA GLN A 20 -17.78 5.09 15.63
C GLN A 20 -16.75 6.22 15.78
N SER A 21 -15.60 5.99 16.38
CA SER A 21 -14.71 7.12 16.76
C SER A 21 -13.27 6.99 16.30
N LEU A 22 -12.77 5.84 15.90
CA LEU A 22 -11.38 5.75 15.49
C LEU A 22 -11.25 6.00 13.98
N ILE A 23 -10.80 7.22 13.68
CA ILE A 23 -10.36 7.63 12.35
C ILE A 23 -8.98 6.98 12.12
N MET A 24 -8.69 6.58 10.89
CA MET A 24 -7.33 6.24 10.51
C MET A 24 -6.45 7.49 10.65
N LEU A 25 -5.43 7.39 11.48
CA LEU A 25 -4.49 8.47 11.74
C LEU A 25 -3.14 8.15 11.14
N TYR A 26 -2.59 9.10 10.38
CA TYR A 26 -1.20 9.11 9.93
C TYR A 26 -0.46 10.24 10.65
N ASP A 27 0.65 9.92 11.29
CA ASP A 27 1.56 10.92 11.88
C ASP A 27 2.89 10.86 11.10
N THR A 28 3.07 11.82 10.22
CA THR A 28 4.27 11.89 9.34
C THR A 28 5.51 12.34 10.09
N ASP A 29 5.36 13.02 11.23
CA ASP A 29 6.49 13.48 12.03
C ASP A 29 7.20 12.29 12.70
N ILE A 30 6.43 11.34 13.18
CA ILE A 30 6.96 10.12 13.81
C ILE A 30 7.05 8.93 12.86
N GLY A 31 6.48 9.06 11.66
CA GLY A 31 6.51 8.03 10.62
C GLY A 31 5.64 6.81 10.95
N GLY A 32 4.51 6.99 11.61
CA GLY A 32 3.62 5.92 12.01
C GLY A 32 2.16 6.15 11.68
N TYR A 33 1.37 5.08 11.72
CA TYR A 33 -0.08 5.16 11.57
C TYR A 33 -0.80 4.24 12.55
N ILE A 34 -2.04 4.58 12.84
CA ILE A 34 -2.99 3.70 13.52
C ILE A 34 -4.31 3.69 12.75
N ARG A 35 -5.02 2.58 12.85
CA ARG A 35 -6.40 2.45 12.38
C ARG A 35 -7.19 1.48 13.26
N ALA A 36 -8.49 1.66 13.34
CA ALA A 36 -9.37 0.69 13.97
C ALA A 36 -9.31 -0.66 13.23
N ASP A 37 -9.45 -1.73 14.00
CA ASP A 37 -9.62 -3.09 13.52
C ASP A 37 -10.83 -3.72 14.21
N THR A 38 -11.16 -4.94 13.84
CA THR A 38 -12.32 -5.66 14.40
C THR A 38 -12.16 -5.93 15.89
N GLY A 39 -13.25 -5.83 16.62
CA GLY A 39 -13.26 -5.90 18.09
C GLY A 39 -12.57 -4.67 18.69
N ASP A 40 -12.04 -4.80 19.88
CA ASP A 40 -11.36 -3.71 20.57
C ASP A 40 -9.88 -3.59 20.15
N ASN A 41 -9.57 -3.86 18.89
CA ASN A 41 -8.20 -3.83 18.38
C ASN A 41 -7.92 -2.58 17.55
N VAL A 42 -6.65 -2.19 17.59
CA VAL A 42 -6.06 -1.17 16.74
C VAL A 42 -4.88 -1.78 16.01
N LEU A 43 -4.79 -1.52 14.71
CA LEU A 43 -3.59 -1.78 13.95
C LEU A 43 -2.66 -0.56 14.06
N ALA A 44 -1.40 -0.84 14.37
CA ALA A 44 -0.34 0.18 14.41
C ALA A 44 0.82 -0.26 13.53
N GLY A 45 1.32 0.65 12.70
CA GLY A 45 2.41 0.35 11.78
C GLY A 45 3.26 1.56 11.46
N SER A 46 4.37 1.29 10.79
CA SER A 46 5.27 2.30 10.24
C SER A 46 4.80 2.76 8.87
N LEU A 47 5.05 4.04 8.55
CA LEU A 47 4.88 4.59 7.18
C LEU A 47 6.06 4.28 6.26
N GLY A 48 7.06 3.53 6.73
CA GLY A 48 8.23 3.14 5.95
C GLY A 48 9.27 4.25 5.75
N ALA A 49 9.01 5.45 6.27
CA ALA A 49 9.83 6.64 6.03
C ALA A 49 11.23 6.63 6.69
N ARG A 50 11.59 5.61 7.49
CA ARG A 50 12.82 5.60 8.29
C ARG A 50 13.63 4.31 8.22
N GLY A 51 13.56 3.59 7.09
CA GLY A 51 14.31 2.33 6.96
C GLY A 51 13.72 1.17 7.79
N GLU A 52 12.47 1.30 8.20
CA GLU A 52 11.73 0.28 8.97
C GLU A 52 11.15 -0.82 8.05
N VAL A 53 11.50 -0.77 6.77
CA VAL A 53 11.04 -1.68 5.74
C VAL A 53 12.23 -2.47 5.20
N GLU A 54 12.19 -3.77 5.32
CA GLU A 54 13.23 -4.65 4.80
C GLU A 54 13.02 -4.84 3.29
N MET A 55 13.92 -4.26 2.50
CA MET A 55 13.92 -4.37 1.04
C MET A 55 14.57 -5.67 0.58
N GLY A 56 13.95 -6.36 -0.38
CA GLY A 56 14.51 -7.54 -1.00
C GLY A 56 14.39 -8.80 -0.15
N ALA A 57 13.40 -8.88 0.71
CA ALA A 57 13.10 -10.07 1.47
C ALA A 57 12.87 -11.28 0.54
N ASP A 58 13.36 -12.46 0.94
CA ASP A 58 13.07 -13.70 0.24
C ASP A 58 11.60 -14.10 0.46
N PRO A 59 10.76 -14.16 -0.59
CA PRO A 59 9.35 -14.45 -0.44
C PRO A 59 9.07 -15.85 0.12
N ASP A 60 9.97 -16.78 -0.07
CA ASP A 60 9.82 -18.15 0.40
C ASP A 60 10.40 -18.37 1.80
N ASN A 61 11.25 -17.43 2.28
CA ASN A 61 11.91 -17.57 3.58
C ASN A 61 12.18 -16.21 4.24
N PHE A 62 11.17 -15.63 4.88
CA PHE A 62 11.30 -14.39 5.65
C PHE A 62 10.80 -14.55 7.09
N ASP A 63 11.29 -13.71 8.00
CA ASP A 63 10.84 -13.70 9.40
C ASP A 63 9.42 -13.12 9.49
N ARG A 64 8.50 -13.88 10.08
CA ARG A 64 7.09 -13.50 10.28
C ARG A 64 6.81 -12.85 11.62
N ASN A 65 7.83 -12.66 12.44
CA ASN A 65 7.71 -11.98 13.73
C ASN A 65 7.90 -10.48 13.58
N LEU A 66 7.39 -9.73 14.56
CA LEU A 66 7.66 -8.30 14.65
C LEU A 66 9.14 -8.07 14.99
N SER A 67 9.77 -7.15 14.28
CA SER A 67 11.15 -6.73 14.54
C SER A 67 11.21 -5.74 15.73
N PRO A 68 12.38 -5.54 16.33
CA PRO A 68 12.58 -4.49 17.31
C PRO A 68 12.22 -3.09 16.79
N GLN A 69 12.43 -2.82 15.51
CA GLN A 69 12.09 -1.54 14.86
C GLN A 69 10.58 -1.32 14.82
N SER A 70 9.80 -2.36 14.53
CA SER A 70 8.34 -2.28 14.59
C SER A 70 7.84 -2.01 16.01
N VAL A 71 8.43 -2.68 16.99
CA VAL A 71 8.14 -2.44 18.41
C VAL A 71 8.44 -0.98 18.79
N GLU A 72 9.57 -0.44 18.37
CA GLU A 72 9.92 0.96 18.60
C GLU A 72 8.92 1.93 17.97
N ALA A 73 8.45 1.64 16.73
CA ALA A 73 7.44 2.44 16.07
C ALA A 73 6.13 2.52 16.88
N VAL A 74 5.71 1.41 17.46
CA VAL A 74 4.54 1.37 18.36
C VAL A 74 4.77 2.21 19.63
N TYR A 75 5.95 2.16 20.22
CA TYR A 75 6.28 3.01 21.38
C TYR A 75 6.22 4.50 21.04
N ARG A 76 6.71 4.91 19.88
CA ARG A 76 6.60 6.30 19.41
C ARG A 76 5.14 6.74 19.25
N LEU A 77 4.30 5.88 18.65
CA LEU A 77 2.86 6.13 18.55
C LEU A 77 2.18 6.28 19.93
N ALA A 78 2.52 5.43 20.89
CA ALA A 78 1.97 5.49 22.24
C ALA A 78 2.42 6.75 23.01
N GLN A 79 3.58 7.31 22.71
CA GLN A 79 3.98 8.61 23.27
C GLN A 79 3.11 9.77 22.73
N ARG A 80 2.68 9.68 21.48
CA ARG A 80 1.75 10.64 20.86
C ARG A 80 0.32 10.45 21.35
N ILE A 81 -0.07 9.20 21.55
CA ILE A 81 -1.44 8.79 21.92
C ILE A 81 -1.34 7.96 23.20
N PRO A 82 -1.27 8.61 24.37
CA PRO A 82 -1.11 7.88 25.63
C PRO A 82 -2.21 6.86 25.95
N SER A 83 -3.44 7.11 25.44
CA SER A 83 -4.57 6.18 25.57
C SER A 83 -4.44 4.90 24.74
N LEU A 84 -3.48 4.83 23.79
CA LEU A 84 -3.23 3.63 23.01
C LEU A 84 -2.82 2.46 23.91
N GLY A 85 -2.08 2.75 24.98
CA GLY A 85 -1.51 1.75 25.86
C GLY A 85 -0.48 0.88 25.11
N ILE A 86 0.38 0.23 25.85
CA ILE A 86 1.35 -0.72 25.28
C ILE A 86 1.22 -2.03 26.05
N PRO A 87 0.84 -3.14 25.40
CA PRO A 87 0.82 -4.43 26.07
C PRO A 87 2.24 -4.90 26.37
N ASN A 88 2.40 -5.72 27.41
CA ASN A 88 3.69 -6.31 27.80
C ASN A 88 4.31 -7.15 26.66
N THR A 89 3.46 -7.71 25.79
CA THR A 89 3.87 -8.44 24.60
C THR A 89 3.07 -7.92 23.41
N LEU A 90 3.75 -7.36 22.42
CA LEU A 90 3.14 -6.99 21.18
C LEU A 90 2.90 -8.22 20.33
N SER A 91 1.69 -8.33 19.78
CA SER A 91 1.35 -9.25 18.72
C SER A 91 1.23 -8.49 17.40
N GLY A 92 1.34 -9.21 16.30
CA GLY A 92 1.22 -8.59 14.98
C GLY A 92 1.53 -9.57 13.88
N VAL A 93 1.59 -9.06 12.67
CA VAL A 93 1.94 -9.82 11.48
C VAL A 93 3.06 -9.13 10.73
N ALA A 94 3.98 -9.92 10.19
CA ALA A 94 4.90 -9.50 9.15
C ALA A 94 4.51 -10.21 7.86
N ASP A 95 4.38 -9.46 6.78
CA ASP A 95 4.02 -9.99 5.47
C ASP A 95 4.73 -9.20 4.37
N LEU A 96 4.49 -9.55 3.12
CA LEU A 96 5.22 -9.05 1.99
C LEU A 96 4.37 -8.15 1.12
N TRP A 97 4.97 -7.07 0.64
CA TRP A 97 4.44 -6.23 -0.43
C TRP A 97 5.22 -6.41 -1.72
N ASP A 98 4.54 -6.35 -2.83
CA ASP A 98 5.12 -6.16 -4.15
C ASP A 98 5.30 -4.67 -4.41
N VAL A 99 6.52 -4.23 -4.62
CA VAL A 99 6.87 -2.81 -4.75
C VAL A 99 7.55 -2.56 -6.08
N SER A 100 7.08 -1.56 -6.83
CA SER A 100 7.75 -1.04 -8.01
C SER A 100 8.92 -0.13 -7.61
N ASP A 101 9.75 0.27 -8.58
CA ASP A 101 10.94 1.08 -8.29
C ASP A 101 10.60 2.49 -7.78
N ASP A 102 9.43 3.00 -8.15
CA ASP A 102 8.93 4.31 -7.76
C ASP A 102 7.69 4.25 -6.86
N TRP A 103 7.32 3.06 -6.38
CA TRP A 103 6.13 2.81 -5.57
C TRP A 103 4.80 3.10 -6.29
N ILE A 104 4.83 3.46 -7.57
CA ILE A 104 3.65 3.62 -8.41
C ILE A 104 3.33 2.26 -9.06
N PRO A 105 2.11 1.77 -9.00
CA PRO A 105 1.76 0.47 -9.55
C PRO A 105 1.95 0.40 -11.06
N ILE A 106 2.05 -0.83 -11.59
CA ILE A 106 2.11 -1.12 -13.01
C ILE A 106 0.80 -1.78 -13.42
N TYR A 107 0.08 -1.14 -14.33
CA TYR A 107 -1.16 -1.61 -14.95
C TYR A 107 -0.96 -1.58 -16.45
N ASP A 108 -0.71 -2.74 -17.06
CA ASP A 108 -0.26 -2.75 -18.45
C ASP A 108 -0.58 -4.06 -19.18
N CYS A 109 -0.51 -4.01 -20.51
CA CYS A 109 -0.32 -5.18 -21.35
C CYS A 109 1.15 -5.62 -21.33
N THR A 110 1.44 -6.82 -21.81
CA THR A 110 2.82 -7.31 -21.95
C THR A 110 3.13 -7.64 -23.41
N ASP A 111 4.39 -8.01 -23.70
CA ASP A 111 4.81 -8.46 -25.02
C ASP A 111 4.24 -9.85 -25.36
N VAL A 112 3.65 -10.54 -24.39
CA VAL A 112 2.97 -11.81 -24.58
C VAL A 112 1.49 -11.54 -24.82
N SER A 113 1.01 -11.92 -26.00
CA SER A 113 -0.40 -11.73 -26.39
C SER A 113 -1.35 -12.34 -25.35
N GLY A 114 -2.35 -11.56 -24.94
CA GLY A 114 -3.34 -11.97 -23.94
C GLY A 114 -2.82 -12.00 -22.49
N PHE A 115 -1.59 -11.54 -22.23
CA PHE A 115 -1.04 -11.45 -20.89
C PHE A 115 -0.98 -9.99 -20.41
N TYR A 116 -1.74 -9.68 -19.41
CA TYR A 116 -1.89 -8.37 -18.77
C TYR A 116 -1.42 -8.42 -17.32
N VAL A 117 -0.95 -7.31 -16.80
CA VAL A 117 -0.41 -7.22 -15.43
C VAL A 117 -1.04 -6.07 -14.64
N ALA A 118 -1.31 -6.34 -13.38
CA ALA A 118 -1.66 -5.34 -12.37
C ALA A 118 -0.84 -5.68 -11.11
N ILE A 119 0.33 -5.10 -10.98
CA ILE A 119 1.36 -5.44 -10.00
C ILE A 119 1.99 -4.20 -9.40
N GLY A 120 2.89 -4.36 -8.42
CA GLY A 120 3.58 -3.26 -7.77
C GLY A 120 2.63 -2.42 -6.92
N THR A 121 1.75 -3.08 -6.15
CA THR A 121 0.70 -2.42 -5.36
C THR A 121 1.25 -1.53 -4.27
N SER A 122 2.51 -1.74 -3.87
CA SER A 122 3.28 -0.93 -2.93
C SER A 122 2.53 -0.63 -1.61
N GLY A 123 1.67 -1.58 -1.20
CA GLY A 123 0.94 -1.56 0.07
C GLY A 123 -0.24 -0.58 0.15
N ASN A 124 -0.63 0.11 -0.95
CA ASN A 124 -1.63 1.17 -0.86
C ASN A 124 -2.84 1.05 -1.81
N GLN A 125 -2.94 0.00 -2.63
CA GLN A 125 -3.93 -0.07 -3.72
C GLN A 125 -5.30 -0.63 -3.35
N PHE A 126 -5.52 -1.10 -2.14
CA PHE A 126 -6.83 -1.63 -1.73
C PHE A 126 -7.98 -0.63 -1.96
N LYS A 127 -7.77 0.63 -1.60
CA LYS A 127 -8.77 1.70 -1.74
C LYS A 127 -9.10 2.05 -3.19
N THR A 128 -8.17 1.80 -4.11
CA THR A 128 -8.30 2.14 -5.54
C THR A 128 -8.75 0.94 -6.38
N ALA A 129 -8.84 -0.26 -5.81
CA ALA A 129 -9.12 -1.50 -6.52
C ALA A 129 -10.36 -1.43 -7.45
N PRO A 130 -11.49 -0.81 -7.09
CA PRO A 130 -12.63 -0.68 -8.01
C PRO A 130 -12.29 0.13 -9.27
N ALA A 131 -11.62 1.27 -9.12
CA ALA A 131 -11.22 2.10 -10.26
C ALA A 131 -10.13 1.41 -11.11
N VAL A 132 -9.20 0.71 -10.45
CA VAL A 132 -8.19 -0.10 -11.15
C VAL A 132 -8.84 -1.20 -11.98
N GLY A 133 -9.87 -1.88 -11.44
CA GLY A 133 -10.63 -2.87 -12.19
C GLY A 133 -11.26 -2.31 -13.47
N GLU A 134 -11.86 -1.13 -13.38
CA GLU A 134 -12.43 -0.42 -14.55
C GLU A 134 -11.34 -0.02 -15.56
N MET A 135 -10.21 0.51 -15.10
CA MET A 135 -9.06 0.87 -15.94
C MET A 135 -8.49 -0.36 -16.66
N MET A 136 -8.28 -1.46 -15.94
CA MET A 136 -7.78 -2.71 -16.53
C MET A 136 -8.75 -3.29 -17.56
N ALA A 137 -10.05 -3.26 -17.30
CA ALA A 137 -11.04 -3.71 -18.26
C ALA A 137 -11.01 -2.87 -19.56
N ALA A 138 -10.86 -1.55 -19.41
CA ALA A 138 -10.73 -0.66 -20.57
C ALA A 138 -9.43 -0.92 -21.35
N LEU A 139 -8.30 -1.08 -20.65
CA LEU A 139 -7.02 -1.42 -21.25
C LEU A 139 -7.09 -2.73 -22.04
N ILE A 140 -7.56 -3.80 -21.40
CA ILE A 140 -7.69 -5.12 -22.02
C ILE A 140 -8.57 -5.04 -23.26
N ASN A 141 -9.76 -4.45 -23.14
CA ASN A 141 -10.68 -4.34 -24.28
C ASN A 141 -10.06 -3.59 -25.46
N ALA A 142 -9.35 -2.51 -25.21
CA ALA A 142 -8.71 -1.75 -26.28
C ALA A 142 -7.57 -2.53 -26.94
N CYS A 143 -6.72 -3.18 -26.16
CA CYS A 143 -5.62 -4.01 -26.69
C CYS A 143 -6.15 -5.21 -27.50
N GLU A 144 -7.20 -5.89 -27.01
CA GLU A 144 -7.82 -6.99 -27.74
C GLU A 144 -8.49 -6.53 -29.07
N GLN A 145 -8.81 -5.24 -29.17
CA GLN A 145 -9.30 -4.62 -30.42
C GLN A 145 -8.15 -4.08 -31.30
N GLY A 146 -6.91 -4.34 -30.94
CA GLY A 146 -5.72 -4.00 -31.71
C GLY A 146 -5.13 -2.61 -31.42
N ALA A 147 -5.48 -1.98 -30.30
CA ALA A 147 -4.82 -0.76 -29.88
C ALA A 147 -3.37 -1.06 -29.43
N ASP A 148 -2.44 -0.25 -29.90
CA ASP A 148 -1.05 -0.26 -29.47
C ASP A 148 -0.89 0.70 -28.27
N HIS A 149 -0.96 0.15 -27.06
CA HIS A 149 -0.85 0.93 -25.83
C HIS A 149 0.56 1.51 -25.61
N ASP A 150 1.60 0.83 -26.08
CA ASP A 150 2.98 1.28 -25.92
C ASP A 150 3.26 2.54 -26.76
N GLN A 151 2.70 2.62 -27.97
CA GLN A 151 2.89 3.77 -28.85
C GLN A 151 1.84 4.87 -28.61
N ASN A 152 0.61 4.48 -28.29
CA ASN A 152 -0.51 5.39 -28.09
C ASN A 152 -1.24 5.04 -26.79
N PRO A 153 -0.75 5.54 -25.63
CA PRO A 153 -1.32 5.20 -24.35
C PRO A 153 -2.81 5.48 -24.26
N ILE A 154 -3.55 4.49 -23.80
CA ILE A 154 -5.00 4.54 -23.68
C ILE A 154 -5.39 5.59 -22.64
N ARG A 155 -6.42 6.38 -22.98
CA ARG A 155 -7.05 7.36 -22.11
C ARG A 155 -8.31 6.76 -21.50
N PHE A 156 -8.39 6.81 -20.17
CA PHE A 156 -9.53 6.30 -19.41
C PHE A 156 -10.24 7.44 -18.69
N GLN A 157 -11.55 7.55 -18.85
CA GLN A 157 -12.34 8.56 -18.20
C GLN A 157 -13.09 7.96 -17.00
N LEU A 158 -12.86 8.51 -15.81
CA LEU A 158 -13.62 8.16 -14.61
C LEU A 158 -15.07 8.61 -14.75
N ALA A 159 -16.00 7.66 -14.75
CA ALA A 159 -17.41 7.93 -15.04
C ALA A 159 -18.07 8.91 -14.06
N ARG A 160 -17.65 8.91 -12.79
CA ARG A 160 -18.24 9.76 -11.74
C ARG A 160 -17.75 11.20 -11.74
N THR A 161 -16.48 11.40 -12.04
CA THR A 161 -15.83 12.72 -11.94
C THR A 161 -15.55 13.36 -13.29
N GLY A 162 -15.63 12.58 -14.36
CA GLY A 162 -15.23 13.01 -15.70
C GLY A 162 -13.72 13.23 -15.85
N HIS A 163 -12.93 12.92 -14.83
CA HIS A 163 -11.48 13.07 -14.91
C HIS A 163 -10.88 12.04 -15.84
N GLU A 164 -9.97 12.47 -16.72
CA GLU A 164 -9.25 11.60 -17.65
C GLU A 164 -7.90 11.17 -17.06
N ILE A 165 -7.64 9.87 -17.11
CA ILE A 165 -6.39 9.25 -16.70
C ILE A 165 -5.67 8.75 -17.95
N ASN A 166 -4.40 9.14 -18.12
CA ASN A 166 -3.51 8.54 -19.11
C ASN A 166 -2.93 7.24 -18.52
N LEU A 167 -3.35 6.08 -19.06
CA LEU A 167 -2.88 4.79 -18.54
C LEU A 167 -1.38 4.54 -18.79
N GLY A 168 -0.75 5.26 -19.73
CA GLY A 168 0.69 5.25 -19.90
C GLY A 168 1.49 5.68 -18.65
N PHE A 169 0.85 6.40 -17.73
CA PHE A 169 1.43 6.72 -16.41
C PHE A 169 1.74 5.45 -15.59
N PHE A 170 1.02 4.37 -15.84
CA PHE A 170 1.19 3.09 -15.16
C PHE A 170 1.92 2.05 -16.03
N SER A 171 2.47 2.45 -17.18
CA SER A 171 3.13 1.53 -18.11
C SER A 171 4.37 0.88 -17.50
N ARG A 172 4.60 -0.40 -17.87
CA ARG A 172 5.82 -1.13 -17.55
C ARG A 172 7.08 -0.52 -18.17
N ASN A 173 6.89 0.22 -19.27
CA ASN A 173 7.97 0.87 -20.03
C ASN A 173 8.26 2.31 -19.56
N ARG A 174 7.56 2.82 -18.55
CA ARG A 174 7.81 4.15 -18.04
C ARG A 174 9.14 4.24 -17.31
N GLU A 175 9.77 5.40 -17.36
CA GLU A 175 10.84 5.71 -16.42
C GLU A 175 10.28 5.86 -15.00
N PRO A 176 11.00 5.36 -13.98
CA PRO A 176 10.60 5.58 -12.58
C PRO A 176 10.44 7.07 -12.28
N ASN A 177 9.36 7.45 -11.62
CA ASN A 177 9.09 8.83 -11.29
C ASN A 177 10.01 9.32 -10.16
N PRO A 178 10.99 10.23 -10.44
CA PRO A 178 11.92 10.70 -9.43
C PRO A 178 11.28 11.58 -8.36
N ALA A 179 10.06 12.04 -8.57
CA ALA A 179 9.30 12.84 -7.60
C ALA A 179 8.39 11.96 -6.70
N SER A 180 8.42 10.64 -6.85
CA SER A 180 7.68 9.75 -5.96
C SER A 180 8.17 9.87 -4.52
N SER A 181 7.23 9.82 -3.59
CA SER A 181 7.54 9.82 -2.15
C SER A 181 8.22 8.52 -1.68
N LEU A 182 8.23 7.48 -2.50
CA LEU A 182 8.69 6.13 -2.15
C LEU A 182 8.03 5.61 -0.86
N SER A 183 6.75 5.90 -0.69
CA SER A 183 5.98 5.53 0.50
C SER A 183 4.55 5.13 0.15
N VAL A 184 3.86 4.53 1.11
CA VAL A 184 2.43 4.16 1.00
C VAL A 184 1.48 5.37 0.88
N LEU A 185 1.97 6.56 1.00
CA LEU A 185 1.17 7.78 0.86
C LEU A 185 1.09 8.27 -0.60
N GLY A 186 1.89 7.71 -1.52
CA GLY A 186 1.91 8.02 -2.96
C GLY A 186 2.86 9.13 -3.33
#